data_bd0b615356a6e39162ad070530eedf6b
#
_entry.id   bd0b615356a6e39162ad070530eedf6b
#
_cell.length_a   1.000
_cell.length_b   1.000
_cell.length_c   1.000
_cell.angle_alpha   90.00
_cell.angle_beta   90.00
_cell.angle_gamma   90.00
#
_symmetry.space_group_name_H-M   'P 1'
#
loop_
_entity.id
_entity.type
_entity.pdbx_description
1 polymer ?
#
loop_
_entity_poly.entity_id
_entity_poly.type
_entity_poly.pdbx_seq_one_letter_code
_entity_poly.pdbx_strand_id
1 'polypeptide(L)'
;TISAYVRSLEEELHTKLIIRTTKKTTITTKGYQLYDSAVRMLEIRNNLLENFTGVQKHMIDLAASTIPSSYLLPEILAAYGKTHPDTYFHSIQTDSAESINRVLDGTVDLALVGQNTSDESCVFLPFCQDELVIATPVTQHYLEMQNHAITFQDFMKDPIIIREKGSGTKKE
;
A
#
# COMPACT_ATOMS: atom_id res chain seq x y z
N THR A 1 -10.32 -28.80 -17.96
CA THR A 1 -9.04 -28.13 -18.17
C THR A 1 -9.14 -26.66 -17.82
N ILE A 2 -8.03 -26.00 -17.46
CA ILE A 2 -7.99 -24.54 -17.13
C ILE A 2 -8.65 -23.71 -18.25
N SER A 3 -8.38 -24.06 -19.52
CA SER A 3 -8.97 -23.37 -20.66
C SER A 3 -10.50 -23.47 -20.72
N ALA A 4 -11.08 -24.54 -20.24
CA ALA A 4 -12.54 -24.71 -20.19
C ALA A 4 -13.16 -23.81 -19.11
N TYR A 5 -12.50 -23.69 -17.93
CA TYR A 5 -12.95 -22.79 -16.87
C TYR A 5 -12.91 -21.33 -17.29
N VAL A 6 -11.79 -20.91 -17.94
CA VAL A 6 -11.68 -19.54 -18.45
C VAL A 6 -12.77 -19.25 -19.47
N ARG A 7 -13.05 -20.20 -20.37
CA ARG A 7 -14.12 -20.04 -21.35
C ARG A 7 -15.50 -19.93 -20.72
N SER A 8 -15.79 -20.75 -19.70
CA SER A 8 -17.05 -20.67 -18.94
C SER A 8 -17.23 -19.31 -18.27
N LEU A 9 -16.16 -18.76 -17.65
CA LEU A 9 -16.17 -17.42 -17.09
C LEU A 9 -16.36 -16.33 -18.15
N GLU A 10 -15.72 -16.46 -19.32
CA GLU A 10 -15.92 -15.53 -20.43
C GLU A 10 -17.37 -15.53 -20.95
N GLU A 11 -17.99 -16.70 -20.98
CA GLU A 11 -19.39 -16.87 -21.40
C GLU A 11 -20.36 -16.27 -20.36
N GLU A 12 -20.12 -16.51 -19.05
CA GLU A 12 -20.92 -15.98 -17.95
C GLU A 12 -20.81 -14.45 -17.85
N LEU A 13 -19.62 -13.92 -17.99
CA LEU A 13 -19.34 -12.47 -17.86
C LEU A 13 -19.54 -11.70 -19.18
N HIS A 14 -19.92 -12.40 -20.26
CA HIS A 14 -20.12 -11.84 -21.61
C HIS A 14 -18.94 -10.98 -22.06
N THR A 15 -17.70 -11.38 -21.70
CA THR A 15 -16.50 -10.61 -22.02
C THR A 15 -15.30 -11.51 -22.25
N LYS A 16 -14.33 -11.05 -23.06
CA LYS A 16 -13.07 -11.76 -23.26
C LYS A 16 -12.06 -11.38 -22.17
N LEU A 17 -11.56 -12.41 -21.48
CA LEU A 17 -10.54 -12.28 -20.44
C LEU A 17 -9.14 -12.51 -21.00
N ILE A 18 -9.03 -13.41 -21.97
CA ILE A 18 -7.77 -13.79 -22.61
C ILE A 18 -7.91 -13.73 -24.12
N ILE A 19 -7.00 -13.04 -24.79
CA ILE A 19 -6.86 -13.06 -26.25
C ILE A 19 -5.74 -14.03 -26.61
N ARG A 20 -6.09 -15.06 -27.37
CA ARG A 20 -5.16 -16.08 -27.86
C ARG A 20 -4.97 -15.90 -29.37
N THR A 21 -3.74 -15.68 -29.76
CA THR A 21 -3.32 -15.71 -31.16
C THR A 21 -2.37 -16.89 -31.37
N THR A 22 -2.09 -17.22 -32.59
CA THR A 22 -1.13 -18.30 -32.96
C THR A 22 0.28 -18.04 -32.45
N LYS A 23 0.61 -16.77 -32.12
CA LYS A 23 1.96 -16.36 -31.67
C LYS A 23 2.02 -15.91 -30.20
N LYS A 24 0.90 -15.53 -29.61
CA LYS A 24 0.91 -14.92 -28.24
C LYS A 24 -0.43 -15.09 -27.54
N THR A 25 -0.37 -15.32 -26.23
CA THR A 25 -1.52 -15.21 -25.32
C THR A 25 -1.37 -13.94 -24.52
N THR A 26 -2.40 -13.08 -24.50
CA THR A 26 -2.43 -11.83 -23.73
C THR A 26 -3.68 -11.76 -22.88
N ILE A 27 -3.53 -11.24 -21.65
CA ILE A 27 -4.66 -10.97 -20.75
C ILE A 27 -5.25 -9.61 -21.14
N THR A 28 -6.57 -9.50 -21.16
CA THR A 28 -7.27 -8.23 -21.39
C THR A 28 -7.33 -7.39 -20.12
N THR A 29 -7.66 -6.10 -20.23
CA THR A 29 -7.92 -5.24 -19.06
C THR A 29 -9.00 -5.85 -18.16
N LYS A 30 -10.05 -6.43 -18.74
CA LYS A 30 -11.11 -7.14 -18.00
C LYS A 30 -10.58 -8.43 -17.35
N GLY A 31 -9.64 -9.11 -17.99
CA GLY A 31 -8.96 -10.27 -17.40
C GLY A 31 -8.14 -9.91 -16.16
N TYR A 32 -7.42 -8.80 -16.17
CA TYR A 32 -6.70 -8.30 -14.98
C TYR A 32 -7.67 -7.90 -13.87
N GLN A 33 -8.74 -7.17 -14.19
CA GLN A 33 -9.76 -6.80 -13.21
C GLN A 33 -10.40 -8.02 -12.53
N LEU A 34 -10.71 -9.07 -13.33
CA LEU A 34 -11.23 -10.31 -12.77
C LEU A 34 -10.21 -11.04 -11.92
N TYR A 35 -8.94 -11.08 -12.35
CA TYR A 35 -7.86 -11.70 -11.61
C TYR A 35 -7.71 -11.07 -10.22
N ASP A 36 -7.62 -9.75 -10.15
CA ASP A 36 -7.51 -9.02 -8.88
C ASP A 36 -8.71 -9.31 -7.95
N SER A 37 -9.93 -9.31 -8.52
CA SER A 37 -11.14 -9.64 -7.75
C SER A 37 -11.17 -11.09 -7.29
N ALA A 38 -10.71 -12.04 -8.12
CA ALA A 38 -10.66 -13.45 -7.78
C ALA A 38 -9.63 -13.74 -6.68
N VAL A 39 -8.47 -13.09 -6.72
CA VAL A 39 -7.47 -13.17 -5.65
C VAL A 39 -8.08 -12.74 -4.32
N ARG A 40 -8.73 -11.59 -4.28
CA ARG A 40 -9.41 -11.07 -3.08
C ARG A 40 -10.46 -12.03 -2.54
N MET A 41 -11.31 -12.61 -3.39
CA MET A 41 -12.32 -13.59 -2.97
C MET A 41 -11.68 -14.83 -2.36
N LEU A 42 -10.57 -15.32 -2.92
CA LEU A 42 -9.85 -16.48 -2.40
C LEU A 42 -9.18 -16.18 -1.06
N GLU A 43 -8.63 -14.98 -0.88
CA GLU A 43 -8.07 -14.52 0.38
C GLU A 43 -9.15 -14.46 1.48
N ILE A 44 -10.28 -13.81 1.20
CA ILE A 44 -11.42 -13.75 2.14
C ILE A 44 -11.88 -15.16 2.52
N ARG A 45 -12.02 -16.06 1.52
CA ARG A 45 -12.41 -17.46 1.77
C ARG A 45 -11.39 -18.18 2.66
N ASN A 46 -10.10 -18.00 2.39
CA ASN A 46 -9.05 -18.67 3.14
C ASN A 46 -9.01 -18.18 4.59
N ASN A 47 -9.09 -16.88 4.82
CA ASN A 47 -9.18 -16.26 6.14
C ASN A 47 -10.40 -16.80 6.91
N LEU A 48 -11.53 -16.92 6.23
CA LEU A 48 -12.75 -17.49 6.82
C LEU A 48 -12.54 -18.95 7.22
N LEU A 49 -11.94 -19.77 6.36
CA LEU A 49 -11.66 -21.18 6.68
C LEU A 49 -10.69 -21.32 7.84
N GLU A 50 -9.61 -20.52 7.88
CA GLU A 50 -8.65 -20.52 8.97
C GLU A 50 -9.29 -20.16 10.30
N ASN A 51 -10.16 -19.16 10.33
CA ASN A 51 -10.90 -18.76 11.52
C ASN A 51 -11.82 -19.88 12.06
N PHE A 52 -12.33 -20.75 11.18
CA PHE A 52 -13.25 -21.85 11.58
C PHE A 52 -12.55 -23.19 11.83
N THR A 53 -11.36 -23.42 11.27
CA THR A 53 -10.67 -24.73 11.40
C THR A 53 -9.73 -24.81 12.59
N GLY A 54 -9.56 -23.74 13.36
CA GLY A 54 -8.80 -23.75 14.62
C GLY A 54 -7.28 -23.86 14.44
N VAL A 55 -6.77 -23.83 13.20
CA VAL A 55 -5.35 -23.66 12.90
C VAL A 55 -5.07 -22.15 12.94
N GLN A 56 -5.10 -21.57 14.13
CA GLN A 56 -4.75 -20.17 14.35
C GLN A 56 -3.24 -19.95 14.17
N LYS A 57 -2.80 -19.87 12.95
CA LYS A 57 -1.71 -18.96 12.64
C LYS A 57 -2.35 -17.59 12.58
N HIS A 58 -2.09 -16.74 13.56
CA HIS A 58 -2.54 -15.35 13.52
C HIS A 58 -1.73 -14.64 12.41
N MET A 59 -2.24 -14.73 11.18
CA MET A 59 -1.69 -13.98 10.05
C MET A 59 -2.34 -12.60 10.07
N ILE A 60 -1.53 -11.58 10.02
CA ILE A 60 -1.96 -10.17 9.90
C ILE A 60 -1.42 -9.62 8.59
N ASP A 61 -2.33 -9.24 7.71
CA ASP A 61 -2.00 -8.59 6.43
C ASP A 61 -1.90 -7.08 6.61
N LEU A 62 -0.73 -6.54 6.26
CA LEU A 62 -0.38 -5.13 6.46
C LEU A 62 -0.08 -4.44 5.14
N ALA A 63 -0.59 -3.21 4.97
CA ALA A 63 -0.06 -2.29 3.98
C ALA A 63 0.71 -1.17 4.68
N ALA A 64 1.79 -0.69 4.08
CA ALA A 64 2.50 0.45 4.63
C ALA A 64 3.01 1.37 3.53
N SER A 65 2.85 2.68 3.73
CA SER A 65 3.47 3.65 2.84
C SER A 65 4.98 3.69 3.05
N THR A 66 5.71 4.31 2.13
CA THR A 66 7.17 4.19 2.01
C THR A 66 7.92 4.44 3.32
N ILE A 67 7.63 5.52 4.03
CA ILE A 67 8.34 5.86 5.28
C ILE A 67 7.97 4.89 6.41
N PRO A 68 6.69 4.66 6.73
CA PRO A 68 6.32 3.64 7.73
C PRO A 68 6.87 2.26 7.42
N SER A 69 6.85 1.82 6.15
CA SER A 69 7.36 0.52 5.75
C SER A 69 8.86 0.37 5.99
N SER A 70 9.64 1.42 5.70
CA SER A 70 11.10 1.36 5.76
C SER A 70 11.67 1.59 7.16
N TYR A 71 11.03 2.42 7.97
CA TYR A 71 11.63 2.91 9.22
C TYR A 71 10.86 2.52 10.48
N LEU A 72 9.53 2.35 10.41
CA LEU A 72 8.71 2.08 11.59
C LEU A 72 8.31 0.60 11.70
N LEU A 73 7.83 0.04 10.60
CA LEU A 73 7.29 -1.32 10.59
C LEU A 73 8.29 -2.39 11.06
N PRO A 74 9.57 -2.39 10.65
CA PRO A 74 10.52 -3.41 11.10
C PRO A 74 10.69 -3.44 12.62
N GLU A 75 10.77 -2.28 13.27
CA GLU A 75 10.90 -2.19 14.72
C GLU A 75 9.63 -2.62 15.44
N ILE A 76 8.47 -2.21 14.93
CA ILE A 76 7.15 -2.59 15.47
C ILE A 76 6.97 -4.11 15.42
N LEU A 77 7.24 -4.73 14.26
CA LEU A 77 7.09 -6.18 14.07
C LEU A 77 8.08 -6.96 14.94
N ALA A 78 9.33 -6.49 15.05
CA ALA A 78 10.33 -7.12 15.91
C ALA A 78 9.96 -7.03 17.40
N ALA A 79 9.37 -5.91 17.83
CA ALA A 79 8.90 -5.74 19.20
C ALA A 79 7.67 -6.62 19.50
N TYR A 80 6.70 -6.64 18.60
CA TYR A 80 5.48 -7.43 18.73
C TYR A 80 5.76 -8.93 18.74
N GLY A 81 6.63 -9.43 17.85
CA GLY A 81 6.98 -10.84 17.75
C GLY A 81 7.65 -11.41 19.01
N LYS A 82 8.29 -10.58 19.85
CA LYS A 82 8.84 -11.02 21.14
C LYS A 82 7.77 -11.47 22.13
N THR A 83 6.60 -10.87 22.08
CA THR A 83 5.48 -11.15 22.97
C THR A 83 4.40 -12.04 22.34
N HIS A 84 4.38 -12.13 21.01
CA HIS A 84 3.40 -12.86 20.22
C HIS A 84 4.08 -13.74 19.17
N PRO A 85 4.79 -14.82 19.58
CA PRO A 85 5.60 -15.63 18.67
C PRO A 85 4.78 -16.41 17.62
N ASP A 86 3.49 -16.60 17.85
CA ASP A 86 2.59 -17.33 16.96
C ASP A 86 1.88 -16.41 15.94
N THR A 87 2.21 -15.10 15.94
CA THR A 87 1.69 -14.15 14.99
C THR A 87 2.64 -13.99 13.80
N TYR A 88 2.09 -14.11 12.61
CA TYR A 88 2.81 -13.93 11.35
C TYR A 88 2.29 -12.69 10.65
N PHE A 89 3.19 -11.97 9.99
CA PHE A 89 2.85 -10.76 9.27
C PHE A 89 3.20 -10.91 7.79
N HIS A 90 2.24 -10.59 6.95
CA HIS A 90 2.46 -10.35 5.54
C HIS A 90 2.35 -8.85 5.29
N SER A 91 3.41 -8.21 4.84
CA SER A 91 3.43 -6.77 4.63
C SER A 91 3.72 -6.40 3.19
N ILE A 92 2.97 -5.44 2.67
CA ILE A 92 3.18 -4.87 1.35
C ILE A 92 3.47 -3.38 1.46
N GLN A 93 4.44 -2.92 0.68
CA GLN A 93 4.74 -1.50 0.56
C GLN A 93 4.01 -0.92 -0.64
N THR A 94 3.24 0.16 -0.41
CA THR A 94 2.54 0.92 -1.45
C THR A 94 2.65 2.41 -1.17
N ASP A 95 1.89 3.26 -1.86
CA ASP A 95 1.68 4.63 -1.40
C ASP A 95 0.54 4.73 -0.39
N SER A 96 0.35 5.91 0.21
CA SER A 96 -0.67 6.09 1.26
C SER A 96 -2.09 5.89 0.73
N ALA A 97 -2.38 6.34 -0.50
CA ALA A 97 -3.72 6.23 -1.08
C ALA A 97 -4.06 4.76 -1.39
N GLU A 98 -3.13 4.01 -1.99
CA GLU A 98 -3.30 2.60 -2.27
C GLU A 98 -3.38 1.76 -0.97
N SER A 99 -2.57 2.09 0.05
CA SER A 99 -2.63 1.42 1.36
C SER A 99 -4.00 1.56 2.00
N ILE A 100 -4.61 2.77 1.95
CA ILE A 100 -5.96 3.02 2.47
C ILE A 100 -7.00 2.24 1.66
N ASN A 101 -6.91 2.25 0.32
CA ASN A 101 -7.83 1.51 -0.53
C ASN A 101 -7.82 0.01 -0.21
N ARG A 102 -6.66 -0.56 0.10
CA ARG A 102 -6.54 -1.97 0.47
C ARG A 102 -7.22 -2.32 1.79
N VAL A 103 -7.25 -1.39 2.74
CA VAL A 103 -8.06 -1.55 3.97
C VAL A 103 -9.54 -1.48 3.63
N LEU A 104 -9.97 -0.49 2.83
CA LEU A 104 -11.37 -0.34 2.41
C LEU A 104 -11.89 -1.56 1.64
N ASP A 105 -11.04 -2.14 0.80
CA ASP A 105 -11.36 -3.35 0.03
C ASP A 105 -11.26 -4.65 0.86
N GLY A 106 -10.78 -4.59 2.10
CA GLY A 106 -10.58 -5.76 2.97
C GLY A 106 -9.46 -6.69 2.49
N THR A 107 -8.51 -6.21 1.67
CA THR A 107 -7.35 -7.00 1.23
C THR A 107 -6.18 -6.96 2.20
N VAL A 108 -6.21 -6.05 3.16
CA VAL A 108 -5.32 -6.02 4.32
C VAL A 108 -6.12 -5.66 5.57
N ASP A 109 -5.67 -6.11 6.73
CA ASP A 109 -6.32 -5.87 8.01
C ASP A 109 -6.10 -4.45 8.51
N LEU A 110 -4.91 -3.91 8.26
CA LEU A 110 -4.55 -2.54 8.65
C LEU A 110 -3.47 -1.94 7.75
N ALA A 111 -3.36 -0.61 7.78
CA ALA A 111 -2.33 0.10 7.04
C ALA A 111 -1.65 1.17 7.89
N LEU A 112 -0.32 1.31 7.71
CA LEU A 112 0.48 2.40 8.27
C LEU A 112 0.71 3.44 7.18
N VAL A 113 0.13 4.63 7.37
CA VAL A 113 0.15 5.69 6.36
C VAL A 113 0.59 7.02 6.94
N GLY A 114 1.21 7.87 6.13
CA GLY A 114 1.63 9.21 6.53
C GLY A 114 0.54 10.28 6.37
N GLN A 115 -0.66 9.91 5.96
CA GLN A 115 -1.79 10.84 5.83
C GLN A 115 -3.10 10.13 6.15
N ASN A 116 -4.11 10.89 6.57
CA ASN A 116 -5.47 10.40 6.71
C ASN A 116 -6.33 10.75 5.47
N THR A 117 -7.52 10.18 5.42
CA THR A 117 -8.58 10.58 4.49
C THR A 117 -9.85 10.88 5.28
N SER A 118 -10.78 11.58 4.65
CA SER A 118 -12.11 11.86 5.24
C SER A 118 -13.10 10.70 5.05
N ASP A 119 -12.66 9.52 4.64
CA ASP A 119 -13.54 8.37 4.46
C ASP A 119 -13.97 7.82 5.83
N GLU A 120 -15.27 7.84 6.10
CA GLU A 120 -15.85 7.39 7.36
C GLU A 120 -15.80 5.87 7.54
N SER A 121 -15.45 5.12 6.50
CA SER A 121 -15.30 3.66 6.54
C SER A 121 -13.98 3.22 7.17
N CYS A 122 -13.04 4.14 7.38
CA CYS A 122 -11.76 3.89 8.03
C CYS A 122 -11.65 4.61 9.37
N VAL A 123 -11.09 3.93 10.35
CA VAL A 123 -10.69 4.53 11.64
C VAL A 123 -9.20 4.87 11.59
N PHE A 124 -8.86 6.14 11.77
CA PHE A 124 -7.48 6.59 11.82
C PHE A 124 -7.02 6.82 13.25
N LEU A 125 -5.95 6.13 13.62
CA LEU A 125 -5.32 6.24 14.95
C LEU A 125 -3.92 6.85 14.78
N PRO A 126 -3.70 8.12 15.15
CA PRO A 126 -2.36 8.70 15.14
C PRO A 126 -1.49 7.99 16.17
N PHE A 127 -0.31 7.53 15.78
CA PHE A 127 0.58 6.77 16.66
C PHE A 127 2.01 7.34 16.77
N CYS A 128 2.45 8.14 15.79
CA CYS A 128 3.70 8.89 15.86
C CYS A 128 3.57 10.23 15.13
N GLN A 129 4.47 11.15 15.45
CA GLN A 129 4.62 12.41 14.75
C GLN A 129 5.82 12.32 13.82
N ASP A 130 5.70 12.91 12.63
CA ASP A 130 6.76 13.07 11.66
C ASP A 130 6.97 14.56 11.40
N GLU A 131 8.17 14.94 11.01
CA GLU A 131 8.54 16.31 10.72
C GLU A 131 9.00 16.43 9.27
N LEU A 132 8.36 17.31 8.53
CA LEU A 132 8.78 17.65 7.18
C LEU A 132 9.97 18.59 7.23
N VAL A 133 11.07 18.18 6.64
CA VAL A 133 12.28 18.97 6.55
C VAL A 133 12.67 19.19 5.10
N ILE A 134 13.32 20.31 4.82
CA ILE A 134 13.90 20.61 3.52
C ILE A 134 15.36 20.14 3.52
N ALA A 135 15.70 19.24 2.61
CA ALA A 135 17.07 18.80 2.40
C ALA A 135 17.72 19.63 1.27
N THR A 136 18.85 20.22 1.56
CA THR A 136 19.60 21.05 0.61
C THR A 136 21.03 20.53 0.44
N PRO A 137 21.71 20.83 -0.70
CA PRO A 137 23.15 20.62 -0.81
C PRO A 137 23.91 21.45 0.23
N VAL A 138 25.06 20.93 0.70
CA VAL A 138 25.92 21.62 1.66
C VAL A 138 26.73 22.69 0.89
N THR A 139 26.12 23.84 0.63
CA THR A 139 26.76 25.02 0.01
C THR A 139 26.79 26.18 1.00
N GLN A 140 27.69 27.13 0.76
CA GLN A 140 27.81 28.31 1.62
C GLN A 140 26.46 29.05 1.75
N HIS A 141 25.72 29.17 0.65
CA HIS A 141 24.40 29.79 0.60
C HIS A 141 23.41 29.15 1.61
N TYR A 142 23.27 27.82 1.58
CA TYR A 142 22.35 27.15 2.48
C TYR A 142 22.84 27.04 3.92
N LEU A 143 24.17 26.99 4.12
CA LEU A 143 24.75 27.05 5.48
C LEU A 143 24.47 28.38 6.18
N GLU A 144 24.51 29.48 5.44
CA GLU A 144 24.14 30.80 5.98
C GLU A 144 22.65 30.89 6.32
N MET A 145 21.78 30.20 5.59
CA MET A 145 20.35 30.17 5.84
C MET A 145 19.98 29.33 7.08
N GLN A 146 20.81 28.40 7.51
CA GLN A 146 20.51 27.46 8.60
C GLN A 146 20.21 28.17 9.95
N ASN A 147 20.70 29.37 10.14
CA ASN A 147 20.53 30.15 11.38
C ASN A 147 19.42 31.21 11.30
N HIS A 148 18.64 31.23 10.23
CA HIS A 148 17.58 32.20 10.00
C HIS A 148 16.23 31.51 9.79
N ALA A 149 15.15 32.22 10.07
CA ALA A 149 13.81 31.74 9.67
C ALA A 149 13.72 31.75 8.13
N ILE A 150 13.58 30.57 7.56
CA ILE A 150 13.55 30.37 6.12
C ILE A 150 12.10 30.51 5.65
N THR A 151 11.91 31.30 4.59
CA THR A 151 10.59 31.50 3.97
C THR A 151 10.52 30.73 2.65
N PHE A 152 9.30 30.45 2.21
CA PHE A 152 9.08 29.79 0.91
C PHE A 152 9.72 30.55 -0.25
N GLN A 153 9.76 31.90 -0.18
CA GLN A 153 10.39 32.72 -1.22
C GLN A 153 11.92 32.51 -1.37
N ASP A 154 12.56 32.07 -0.30
CA ASP A 154 14.01 31.82 -0.32
C ASP A 154 14.36 30.61 -1.20
N PHE A 155 13.44 29.66 -1.34
CA PHE A 155 13.60 28.47 -2.18
C PHE A 155 13.07 28.62 -3.60
N MET A 156 12.19 29.59 -3.87
CA MET A 156 11.56 29.76 -5.19
C MET A 156 12.54 29.99 -6.34
N LYS A 157 13.79 30.32 -6.02
CA LYS A 157 14.85 30.57 -7.02
C LYS A 157 15.57 29.29 -7.44
N ASP A 158 15.43 28.22 -6.67
CA ASP A 158 16.15 26.97 -6.89
C ASP A 158 15.22 25.86 -7.39
N PRO A 159 15.72 24.89 -8.16
CA PRO A 159 14.96 23.73 -8.56
C PRO A 159 14.53 22.90 -7.33
N ILE A 160 13.24 22.65 -7.18
CA ILE A 160 12.69 21.86 -6.08
C ILE A 160 12.34 20.45 -6.58
N ILE A 161 12.83 19.43 -5.88
CA ILE A 161 12.47 18.04 -6.11
C ILE A 161 11.28 17.74 -5.20
N ILE A 162 10.15 17.37 -5.80
CA ILE A 162 8.93 17.01 -5.07
C ILE A 162 8.58 15.55 -5.30
N ARG A 163 7.82 14.97 -4.37
CA ARG A 163 7.32 13.60 -4.45
C ARG A 163 6.26 13.43 -5.55
N GLU A 164 6.11 12.20 -5.98
CA GLU A 164 5.11 11.73 -6.94
C GLU A 164 3.67 11.98 -6.46
N LYS A 165 2.73 11.91 -7.39
CA LYS A 165 1.30 11.99 -7.09
C LYS A 165 0.88 10.76 -6.27
N GLY A 166 0.15 10.95 -5.17
CA GLY A 166 -0.26 9.89 -4.23
C GLY A 166 0.58 9.84 -2.95
N SER A 167 1.75 10.48 -2.93
CA SER A 167 2.53 10.65 -1.70
C SER A 167 1.82 11.58 -0.71
N GLY A 168 1.75 11.17 0.56
CA GLY A 168 1.24 12.00 1.65
C GLY A 168 1.97 13.33 1.79
N THR A 169 3.29 13.30 1.67
CA THR A 169 4.18 14.48 1.75
C THR A 169 3.90 15.55 0.68
N LYS A 170 3.27 15.20 -0.43
CA LYS A 170 2.96 16.17 -1.50
C LYS A 170 1.71 17.01 -1.23
N LYS A 171 0.86 16.59 -0.30
CA LYS A 171 -0.40 17.32 0.02
C LYS A 171 -0.20 18.41 1.07
N GLU A 172 0.89 18.37 1.80
CA GLU A 172 1.32 19.38 2.76
C GLU A 172 2.23 20.42 2.09
#